data_95b6c875acdafbfdaf1750ef58dc9944
#
_entry.id   95b6c875acdafbfdaf1750ef58dc9944
#
_cell.length_a   1.000
_cell.length_b   1.000
_cell.length_c   1.000
_cell.angle_alpha   90.00
_cell.angle_beta   90.00
_cell.angle_gamma   90.00
#
_symmetry.space_group_name_H-M   'P 1'
#
loop_
_entity.id
_entity.type
_entity.pdbx_description
1 polymer ?
#
loop_
_entity_poly.entity_id
_entity_poly.type
_entity_poly.pdbx_seq_one_letter_code
_entity_poly.pdbx_strand_id
1 'polypeptide(L)'
;MNAATLAVVAFAALLVAYLTYGRFMATRIFRLDPSRRTPSHELEDGVDYVPTRVPVLFGHHFASIAGLGPILGPAIAVVWGWLPAVLWVVLGCIFIGAVHDLGALAVSLRFKGRTIGDVCSDLMGWRARLLALLIIFFLLALAMGAFVNAISGLFVNFNPDAIIPSFGLMLVAVAVGIAVYKLKVGL
;
A
#
# COMPACT_ATOMS: atom_id res chain seq x y z
N MET A 1 -10.10 3.86 -29.20
CA MET A 1 -9.10 2.94 -28.64
C MET A 1 -9.88 1.95 -27.79
N ASN A 2 -9.68 0.65 -27.95
CA ASN A 2 -10.39 -0.32 -27.15
C ASN A 2 -9.73 -0.48 -25.75
N ALA A 3 -10.45 -1.05 -24.79
CA ALA A 3 -9.97 -1.19 -23.41
C ALA A 3 -8.68 -2.03 -23.31
N ALA A 4 -8.54 -3.04 -24.14
CA ALA A 4 -7.33 -3.88 -24.15
C ALA A 4 -6.09 -3.10 -24.60
N THR A 5 -6.21 -2.29 -25.66
CA THR A 5 -5.11 -1.42 -26.11
C THR A 5 -4.73 -0.42 -25.03
N LEU A 6 -5.72 0.17 -24.35
CA LEU A 6 -5.48 1.10 -23.25
C LEU A 6 -4.72 0.43 -22.09
N ALA A 7 -5.15 -0.76 -21.72
CA ALA A 7 -4.49 -1.53 -20.65
C ALA A 7 -3.04 -1.88 -21.00
N VAL A 8 -2.79 -2.33 -22.25
CA VAL A 8 -1.43 -2.65 -22.71
C VAL A 8 -0.53 -1.41 -22.70
N VAL A 9 -1.02 -0.26 -23.18
CA VAL A 9 -0.26 0.99 -23.19
C VAL A 9 0.03 1.46 -21.77
N ALA A 10 -0.95 1.43 -20.87
CA ALA A 10 -0.77 1.80 -19.46
C ALA A 10 0.25 0.88 -18.78
N PHE A 11 0.13 -0.44 -18.97
CA PHE A 11 1.08 -1.40 -18.41
C PHE A 11 2.50 -1.21 -18.94
N ALA A 12 2.65 -0.99 -20.25
CA ALA A 12 3.94 -0.70 -20.85
C ALA A 12 4.56 0.58 -20.29
N ALA A 13 3.76 1.64 -20.12
CA ALA A 13 4.22 2.90 -19.51
C ALA A 13 4.70 2.69 -18.05
N LEU A 14 3.95 1.94 -17.24
CA LEU A 14 4.33 1.59 -15.87
C LEU A 14 5.62 0.74 -15.84
N LEU A 15 5.75 -0.23 -16.74
CA LEU A 15 6.95 -1.07 -16.83
C LEU A 15 8.19 -0.23 -17.22
N VAL A 16 8.07 0.63 -18.23
CA VAL A 16 9.16 1.55 -18.63
C VAL A 16 9.52 2.47 -17.47
N ALA A 17 8.54 3.04 -16.80
CA ALA A 17 8.78 3.89 -15.63
C ALA A 17 9.47 3.14 -14.49
N TYR A 18 9.08 1.90 -14.22
CA TYR A 18 9.75 1.04 -13.23
C TYR A 18 11.22 0.80 -13.57
N LEU A 19 11.51 0.42 -14.82
CA LEU A 19 12.87 0.09 -15.26
C LEU A 19 13.80 1.32 -15.37
N THR A 20 13.25 2.51 -15.60
CA THR A 20 14.02 3.76 -15.79
C THR A 20 13.93 4.68 -14.58
N TYR A 21 12.77 5.29 -14.37
CA TYR A 21 12.54 6.28 -13.31
C TYR A 21 12.61 5.65 -11.92
N GLY A 22 12.01 4.48 -11.70
CA GLY A 22 12.10 3.75 -10.45
C GLY A 22 13.53 3.39 -10.08
N ARG A 23 14.32 2.91 -11.06
CA ARG A 23 15.75 2.64 -10.86
C ARG A 23 16.54 3.92 -10.55
N PHE A 24 16.26 5.02 -11.24
CA PHE A 24 16.87 6.32 -10.97
C PHE A 24 16.57 6.78 -9.53
N MET A 25 15.30 6.71 -9.10
CA MET A 25 14.90 7.06 -7.75
C MET A 25 15.61 6.19 -6.70
N ALA A 26 15.60 4.87 -6.88
CA ALA A 26 16.22 3.94 -5.95
C ALA A 26 17.74 4.16 -5.81
N THR A 27 18.45 4.33 -6.93
CA THR A 27 19.93 4.35 -6.92
C THR A 27 20.51 5.75 -6.73
N ARG A 28 19.90 6.78 -7.30
CA ARG A 28 20.45 8.16 -7.28
C ARG A 28 19.85 9.02 -6.19
N ILE A 29 18.54 8.96 -5.99
CA ILE A 29 17.84 9.81 -5.02
C ILE A 29 17.88 9.16 -3.64
N PHE A 30 17.31 7.96 -3.50
CA PHE A 30 17.28 7.27 -2.23
C PHE A 30 18.58 6.50 -1.92
N ARG A 31 19.48 6.30 -2.89
CA ARG A 31 20.77 5.63 -2.71
C ARG A 31 20.63 4.33 -1.92
N LEU A 32 19.70 3.49 -2.35
CA LEU A 32 19.51 2.18 -1.74
C LEU A 32 20.69 1.28 -2.08
N ASP A 33 21.28 0.70 -1.06
CA ASP A 33 22.41 -0.22 -1.18
C ASP A 33 21.91 -1.66 -1.00
N PRO A 34 21.93 -2.48 -2.07
CA PRO A 34 21.46 -3.87 -2.00
C PRO A 34 22.37 -4.78 -1.15
N SER A 35 23.59 -4.36 -0.83
CA SER A 35 24.50 -5.11 0.04
C SER A 35 24.19 -4.92 1.52
N ARG A 36 23.46 -3.89 1.87
CA ARG A 36 23.10 -3.58 3.26
C ARG A 36 22.05 -4.57 3.77
N ARG A 37 22.30 -5.15 4.92
CA ARG A 37 21.30 -5.98 5.60
C ARG A 37 20.11 -5.13 6.02
N THR A 38 18.91 -5.70 5.89
CA THR A 38 17.68 -5.04 6.35
C THR A 38 17.53 -5.18 7.86
N PRO A 39 16.81 -4.25 8.51
CA PRO A 39 16.57 -4.31 9.96
C PRO A 39 16.00 -5.65 10.45
N SER A 40 15.14 -6.29 9.65
CA SER A 40 14.59 -7.61 9.98
C SER A 40 15.65 -8.72 10.10
N HIS A 41 16.79 -8.59 9.41
CA HIS A 41 17.91 -9.54 9.51
C HIS A 41 18.99 -9.10 10.52
N GLU A 42 19.10 -7.80 10.80
CA GLU A 42 20.09 -7.28 11.77
C GLU A 42 19.58 -7.38 13.21
N LEU A 43 18.28 -7.21 13.39
CA LEU A 43 17.62 -7.10 14.70
C LEU A 43 16.63 -8.25 14.94
N GLU A 44 16.80 -9.36 14.24
CA GLU A 44 15.91 -10.52 14.31
C GLU A 44 15.67 -10.95 15.76
N ASP A 45 14.42 -10.88 16.20
CA ASP A 45 13.98 -11.27 17.55
C ASP A 45 12.83 -12.29 17.54
N GLY A 46 12.30 -12.62 16.35
CA GLY A 46 11.20 -13.54 16.16
C GLY A 46 9.82 -12.97 16.51
N VAL A 47 9.72 -11.70 16.88
CA VAL A 47 8.47 -11.02 17.27
C VAL A 47 8.24 -9.77 16.42
N ASP A 48 9.09 -8.76 16.58
CA ASP A 48 9.00 -7.48 15.86
C ASP A 48 9.81 -7.49 14.56
N TYR A 49 10.94 -8.20 14.57
CA TYR A 49 11.84 -8.33 13.43
C TYR A 49 11.92 -9.77 12.97
N VAL A 50 11.10 -10.10 11.97
CA VAL A 50 11.02 -11.44 11.41
C VAL A 50 11.35 -11.40 9.93
N PRO A 51 12.50 -11.97 9.50
CA PRO A 51 12.82 -12.09 8.08
C PRO A 51 11.73 -12.88 7.36
N THR A 52 11.19 -12.31 6.30
CA THR A 52 10.06 -12.88 5.57
C THR A 52 10.41 -13.12 4.11
N ARG A 53 9.89 -14.19 3.51
CA ARG A 53 10.09 -14.50 2.09
C ARG A 53 9.51 -13.40 1.20
N VAL A 54 10.21 -13.07 0.11
CA VAL A 54 9.82 -11.99 -0.81
C VAL A 54 8.38 -12.13 -1.34
N PRO A 55 7.88 -13.31 -1.76
CA PRO A 55 6.50 -13.43 -2.23
C PRO A 55 5.46 -13.12 -1.16
N VAL A 56 5.71 -13.51 0.10
CA VAL A 56 4.82 -13.23 1.24
C VAL A 56 4.81 -11.74 1.54
N LEU A 57 5.99 -11.12 1.57
CA LEU A 57 6.14 -9.68 1.79
C LEU A 57 5.45 -8.87 0.69
N PHE A 58 5.61 -9.29 -0.58
CA PHE A 58 4.92 -8.69 -1.71
C PHE A 58 3.40 -8.80 -1.57
N GLY A 59 2.89 -9.99 -1.19
CA GLY A 59 1.46 -10.19 -0.99
C GLY A 59 0.87 -9.29 0.10
N HIS A 60 1.55 -9.16 1.23
CA HIS A 60 1.16 -8.24 2.30
C HIS A 60 1.16 -6.78 1.87
N HIS A 61 2.23 -6.36 1.19
CA HIS A 61 2.35 -4.98 0.70
C HIS A 61 1.26 -4.65 -0.32
N PHE A 62 1.05 -5.56 -1.29
CA PHE A 62 0.00 -5.42 -2.29
C PHE A 62 -1.40 -5.35 -1.65
N ALA A 63 -1.72 -6.24 -0.71
CA ALA A 63 -3.00 -6.25 -0.02
C ALA A 63 -3.25 -4.98 0.79
N SER A 64 -2.19 -4.39 1.36
CA SER A 64 -2.28 -3.13 2.11
C SER A 64 -2.57 -1.93 1.21
N ILE A 65 -2.02 -1.92 -0.01
CA ILE A 65 -2.21 -0.83 -0.98
C ILE A 65 -3.53 -0.99 -1.74
N ALA A 66 -3.87 -2.22 -2.17
CA ALA A 66 -5.05 -2.51 -2.99
C ALA A 66 -6.36 -2.46 -2.18
N GLY A 67 -6.56 -1.36 -1.44
CA GLY A 67 -7.78 -1.10 -0.70
C GLY A 67 -8.88 -0.47 -1.56
N LEU A 68 -9.91 0.04 -0.89
CA LEU A 68 -11.08 0.63 -1.55
C LEU A 68 -10.74 1.86 -2.39
N GLY A 69 -9.79 2.68 -1.95
CA GLY A 69 -9.37 3.90 -2.65
C GLY A 69 -8.89 3.66 -4.08
N PRO A 70 -7.89 2.76 -4.31
CA PRO A 70 -7.43 2.40 -5.66
C PRO A 70 -8.50 1.78 -6.56
N ILE A 71 -9.54 1.18 -6.00
CA ILE A 71 -10.65 0.58 -6.76
C ILE A 71 -11.70 1.63 -7.11
N LEU A 72 -12.24 2.32 -6.10
CA LEU A 72 -13.30 3.32 -6.30
C LEU A 72 -12.81 4.62 -6.93
N GLY A 73 -11.59 5.05 -6.61
CA GLY A 73 -11.04 6.29 -7.12
C GLY A 73 -11.07 6.40 -8.65
N PRO A 74 -10.48 5.45 -9.39
CA PRO A 74 -10.55 5.43 -10.83
C PRO A 74 -11.97 5.24 -11.37
N ALA A 75 -12.80 4.39 -10.73
CA ALA A 75 -14.19 4.18 -11.14
C ALA A 75 -15.02 5.45 -11.05
N ILE A 76 -14.84 6.26 -10.00
CA ILE A 76 -15.51 7.57 -9.87
C ILE A 76 -14.90 8.58 -10.84
N ALA A 77 -13.58 8.60 -11.01
CA ALA A 77 -12.91 9.55 -11.88
C ALA A 77 -13.34 9.43 -13.35
N VAL A 78 -13.71 8.22 -13.81
CA VAL A 78 -14.19 8.00 -15.19
C VAL A 78 -15.48 8.76 -15.49
N VAL A 79 -16.30 9.09 -14.50
CA VAL A 79 -17.50 9.93 -14.66
C VAL A 79 -17.15 11.32 -15.23
N TRP A 80 -15.99 11.84 -14.92
CA TRP A 80 -15.45 13.12 -15.41
C TRP A 80 -14.68 13.00 -16.73
N GLY A 81 -14.50 11.78 -17.23
CA GLY A 81 -13.84 11.48 -18.47
C GLY A 81 -12.77 10.40 -18.30
N TRP A 82 -12.79 9.42 -19.20
CA TRP A 82 -11.85 8.29 -19.12
C TRP A 82 -10.39 8.70 -19.34
N LEU A 83 -10.11 9.64 -20.24
CA LEU A 83 -8.75 10.06 -20.55
C LEU A 83 -8.05 10.78 -19.38
N PRO A 84 -8.65 11.80 -18.74
CA PRO A 84 -8.08 12.39 -17.53
C PRO A 84 -7.89 11.37 -16.41
N ALA A 85 -8.86 10.45 -16.21
CA ALA A 85 -8.76 9.41 -15.21
C ALA A 85 -7.56 8.49 -15.43
N VAL A 86 -7.36 8.01 -16.65
CA VAL A 86 -6.23 7.12 -17.00
C VAL A 86 -4.90 7.87 -16.90
N LEU A 87 -4.82 9.09 -17.40
CA LEU A 87 -3.60 9.90 -17.27
C LEU A 87 -3.24 10.12 -15.81
N TRP A 88 -4.23 10.45 -14.96
CA TRP A 88 -3.99 10.62 -13.53
C TRP A 88 -3.54 9.32 -12.86
N VAL A 89 -4.19 8.18 -13.16
CA VAL A 89 -3.79 6.89 -12.61
C VAL A 89 -2.36 6.55 -13.01
N VAL A 90 -2.01 6.63 -14.28
CA VAL A 90 -0.66 6.25 -14.76
C VAL A 90 0.40 7.22 -14.24
N LEU A 91 0.22 8.51 -14.48
CA LEU A 91 1.22 9.52 -14.09
C LEU A 91 1.28 9.71 -12.58
N GLY A 92 0.12 9.68 -11.91
CA GLY A 92 0.04 9.76 -10.45
C GLY A 92 0.71 8.59 -9.76
N CYS A 93 0.53 7.36 -10.27
CA CYS A 93 1.24 6.20 -9.75
C CYS A 93 2.76 6.31 -9.94
N ILE A 94 3.22 6.80 -11.10
CA ILE A 94 4.65 6.92 -11.39
C ILE A 94 5.32 8.02 -10.56
N PHE A 95 4.76 9.23 -10.59
CA PHE A 95 5.46 10.41 -10.07
C PHE A 95 5.10 10.77 -8.62
N ILE A 96 3.97 10.28 -8.11
CA ILE A 96 3.51 10.59 -6.76
C ILE A 96 3.48 9.30 -5.92
N GLY A 97 2.65 8.32 -6.26
CA GLY A 97 2.43 7.13 -5.45
C GLY A 97 3.71 6.32 -5.24
N ALA A 98 4.37 5.90 -6.32
CA ALA A 98 5.59 5.09 -6.23
C ALA A 98 6.75 5.83 -5.53
N VAL A 99 6.86 7.14 -5.72
CA VAL A 99 7.90 7.96 -5.06
C VAL A 99 7.62 8.07 -3.56
N HIS A 100 6.36 8.30 -3.18
CA HIS A 100 5.94 8.34 -1.78
C HIS A 100 6.22 7.00 -1.08
N ASP A 101 5.78 5.90 -1.68
CA ASP A 101 5.90 4.58 -1.05
C ASP A 101 7.36 4.13 -0.95
N LEU A 102 8.14 4.31 -2.03
CA LEU A 102 9.57 4.03 -2.00
C LEU A 102 10.31 4.92 -0.99
N GLY A 103 9.91 6.19 -0.88
CA GLY A 103 10.46 7.13 0.09
C GLY A 103 10.16 6.71 1.53
N ALA A 104 8.92 6.35 1.81
CA ALA A 104 8.50 5.88 3.13
C ALA A 104 9.26 4.61 3.55
N LEU A 105 9.39 3.63 2.64
CA LEU A 105 10.18 2.42 2.87
C LEU A 105 11.67 2.73 3.09
N ALA A 106 12.26 3.59 2.26
CA ALA A 106 13.67 3.97 2.38
C ALA A 106 13.96 4.66 3.72
N VAL A 107 13.08 5.55 4.17
CA VAL A 107 13.18 6.21 5.47
C VAL A 107 13.05 5.18 6.59
N SER A 108 12.01 4.34 6.55
CA SER A 108 11.81 3.31 7.56
C SER A 108 13.03 2.38 7.70
N LEU A 109 13.58 1.89 6.57
CA LEU A 109 14.79 1.06 6.58
C LEU A 109 16.00 1.76 7.21
N ARG A 110 16.19 3.06 6.96
CA ARG A 110 17.28 3.85 7.57
C ARG A 110 17.14 4.02 9.07
N PHE A 111 15.91 4.09 9.55
CA PHE A 111 15.58 4.22 10.97
C PHE A 111 15.19 2.88 11.61
N LYS A 112 15.78 1.79 11.15
CA LYS A 112 15.62 0.44 11.73
C LYS A 112 14.18 -0.07 11.75
N GLY A 113 13.40 0.22 10.72
CA GLY A 113 12.00 -0.22 10.62
C GLY A 113 11.02 0.52 11.54
N ARG A 114 11.43 1.66 12.11
CA ARG A 114 10.60 2.44 13.05
C ARG A 114 9.48 3.18 12.34
N THR A 115 8.46 3.52 13.11
CA THR A 115 7.29 4.26 12.63
C THR A 115 7.64 5.70 12.26
N ILE A 116 6.86 6.31 11.38
CA ILE A 116 7.05 7.72 11.00
C ILE A 116 6.97 8.67 12.20
N GLY A 117 6.13 8.36 13.19
CA GLY A 117 6.02 9.13 14.42
C GLY A 117 7.33 9.13 15.24
N ASP A 118 8.00 7.98 15.31
CA ASP A 118 9.29 7.87 15.98
C ASP A 118 10.40 8.59 15.22
N VAL A 119 10.41 8.44 13.89
CA VAL A 119 11.34 9.18 13.02
C VAL A 119 11.15 10.70 13.18
N CYS A 120 9.91 11.19 13.23
CA CYS A 120 9.63 12.60 13.51
C CYS A 120 10.15 13.03 14.87
N SER A 121 10.03 12.18 15.90
CA SER A 121 10.56 12.45 17.23
C SER A 121 12.08 12.64 17.21
N ASP A 122 12.79 11.75 16.54
CA ASP A 122 14.27 11.78 16.49
C ASP A 122 14.81 12.97 15.71
N LEU A 123 14.12 13.38 14.63
CA LEU A 123 14.58 14.47 13.76
C LEU A 123 14.09 15.85 14.18
N MET A 124 12.88 15.96 14.70
CA MET A 124 12.20 17.23 14.93
C MET A 124 11.70 17.41 16.37
N GLY A 125 11.83 16.38 17.20
CA GLY A 125 11.46 16.40 18.60
C GLY A 125 10.02 15.97 18.89
N TRP A 126 9.67 15.89 20.18
CA TRP A 126 8.42 15.29 20.67
C TRP A 126 7.15 16.03 20.22
N ARG A 127 7.22 17.35 20.03
CA ARG A 127 6.08 18.16 19.57
C ARG A 127 5.70 17.80 18.13
N ALA A 128 6.69 17.62 17.27
CA ALA A 128 6.48 17.17 15.89
C ALA A 128 5.90 15.74 15.85
N ARG A 129 6.37 14.84 16.72
CA ARG A 129 5.80 13.51 16.88
C ARG A 129 4.31 13.58 17.24
N LEU A 130 3.95 14.38 18.25
CA LEU A 130 2.56 14.52 18.70
C LEU A 130 1.67 15.03 17.57
N LEU A 131 2.11 16.08 16.86
CA LEU A 131 1.37 16.62 15.72
C LEU A 131 1.22 15.59 14.60
N ALA A 132 2.28 14.88 14.24
CA ALA A 132 2.25 13.83 13.22
C ALA A 132 1.27 12.71 13.60
N LEU A 133 1.28 12.24 14.85
CA LEU A 133 0.36 11.21 15.33
C LEU A 133 -1.09 11.69 15.36
N LEU A 134 -1.36 12.93 15.74
CA LEU A 134 -2.71 13.51 15.69
C LEU A 134 -3.22 13.62 14.25
N ILE A 135 -2.38 14.10 13.33
CA ILE A 135 -2.72 14.18 11.90
C ILE A 135 -3.04 12.78 11.36
N ILE A 136 -2.20 11.80 11.62
CA ILE A 136 -2.42 10.42 11.18
C ILE A 136 -3.70 9.85 11.78
N PHE A 137 -3.95 10.07 13.07
CA PHE A 137 -5.16 9.60 13.75
C PHE A 137 -6.43 10.16 13.08
N PHE A 138 -6.51 11.48 12.89
CA PHE A 138 -7.68 12.09 12.25
C PHE A 138 -7.81 11.71 10.78
N LEU A 139 -6.70 11.62 10.05
CA LEU A 139 -6.69 11.16 8.67
C LEU A 139 -7.26 9.74 8.54
N LEU A 140 -6.81 8.81 9.39
CA LEU A 140 -7.29 7.44 9.40
C LEU A 140 -8.76 7.36 9.81
N ALA A 141 -9.19 8.13 10.80
CA ALA A 141 -10.59 8.17 11.22
C ALA A 141 -11.51 8.67 10.09
N LEU A 142 -11.11 9.73 9.39
CA LEU A 142 -11.84 10.24 8.23
C LEU A 142 -11.85 9.25 7.06
N ALA A 143 -10.70 8.63 6.76
CA ALA A 143 -10.61 7.63 5.70
C ALA A 143 -11.48 6.41 6.00
N MET A 144 -11.47 5.91 7.23
CA MET A 144 -12.33 4.79 7.65
C MET A 144 -13.82 5.17 7.57
N GLY A 145 -14.20 6.37 8.00
CA GLY A 145 -15.58 6.86 7.84
C GLY A 145 -16.02 6.92 6.38
N ALA A 146 -15.17 7.42 5.50
CA ALA A 146 -15.44 7.46 4.06
C ALA A 146 -15.57 6.06 3.46
N PHE A 147 -14.73 5.12 3.85
CA PHE A 147 -14.78 3.73 3.37
C PHE A 147 -16.05 3.01 3.87
N VAL A 148 -16.39 3.15 5.14
CA VAL A 148 -17.62 2.57 5.70
C VAL A 148 -18.84 3.11 4.96
N ASN A 149 -18.91 4.41 4.73
CA ASN A 149 -20.01 5.03 3.98
C ASN A 149 -20.10 4.49 2.54
N ALA A 150 -18.97 4.38 1.84
CA ALA A 150 -18.92 3.86 0.47
C ALA A 150 -19.35 2.39 0.41
N ILE A 151 -18.82 1.52 1.30
CA ILE A 151 -19.16 0.09 1.36
C ILE A 151 -20.64 -0.09 1.72
N SER A 152 -21.13 0.66 2.70
CA SER A 152 -22.55 0.65 3.07
C SER A 152 -23.44 1.01 1.88
N GLY A 153 -23.07 2.06 1.12
CA GLY A 153 -23.79 2.43 -0.09
C GLY A 153 -23.79 1.33 -1.16
N LEU A 154 -22.67 0.63 -1.34
CA LEU A 154 -22.58 -0.49 -2.27
C LEU A 154 -23.49 -1.65 -1.84
N PHE A 155 -23.51 -2.01 -0.57
CA PHE A 155 -24.34 -3.12 -0.06
C PHE A 155 -25.84 -2.77 -0.06
N VAL A 156 -26.19 -1.54 0.29
CA VAL A 156 -27.61 -1.17 0.41
C VAL A 156 -28.23 -0.85 -0.96
N ASN A 157 -27.51 -0.14 -1.82
CA ASN A 157 -28.09 0.43 -3.03
C ASN A 157 -27.73 -0.32 -4.32
N PHE A 158 -26.56 -0.98 -4.36
CA PHE A 158 -26.07 -1.59 -5.59
C PHE A 158 -26.21 -3.11 -5.60
N ASN A 159 -25.71 -3.80 -4.60
CA ASN A 159 -25.70 -5.26 -4.57
C ASN A 159 -25.78 -5.84 -3.14
N PRO A 160 -26.98 -5.96 -2.57
CA PRO A 160 -27.17 -6.57 -1.25
C PRO A 160 -26.66 -8.01 -1.17
N ASP A 161 -26.69 -8.75 -2.28
CA ASP A 161 -26.25 -10.16 -2.31
C ASP A 161 -24.73 -10.31 -2.09
N ALA A 162 -23.95 -9.24 -2.24
CA ALA A 162 -22.52 -9.24 -1.97
C ALA A 162 -22.18 -9.25 -0.46
N ILE A 163 -23.16 -9.04 0.43
CA ILE A 163 -22.94 -9.01 1.89
C ILE A 163 -22.44 -10.36 2.36
N ILE A 164 -23.18 -11.44 2.07
CA ILE A 164 -22.84 -12.78 2.55
C ILE A 164 -21.48 -13.27 2.04
N PRO A 165 -21.15 -13.17 0.73
CA PRO A 165 -19.81 -13.53 0.25
C PRO A 165 -18.69 -12.70 0.89
N SER A 166 -18.91 -11.41 1.13
CA SER A 166 -17.90 -10.54 1.74
C SER A 166 -17.56 -10.97 3.17
N PHE A 167 -18.56 -11.22 4.01
CA PHE A 167 -18.34 -11.75 5.35
C PHE A 167 -17.78 -13.17 5.30
N GLY A 168 -18.22 -14.01 4.35
CA GLY A 168 -17.67 -15.34 4.12
C GLY A 168 -16.16 -15.31 3.84
N LEU A 169 -15.68 -14.38 3.00
CA LEU A 169 -14.27 -14.20 2.75
C LEU A 169 -13.47 -13.80 4.00
N MET A 170 -14.06 -12.99 4.88
CA MET A 170 -13.43 -12.65 6.17
C MET A 170 -13.25 -13.89 7.06
N LEU A 171 -14.26 -14.77 7.12
CA LEU A 171 -14.16 -16.02 7.86
C LEU A 171 -13.11 -16.96 7.27
N VAL A 172 -13.05 -17.08 5.93
CA VAL A 172 -12.03 -17.86 5.24
C VAL A 172 -10.64 -17.30 5.53
N ALA A 173 -10.46 -15.98 5.50
CA ALA A 173 -9.17 -15.34 5.81
C ALA A 173 -8.72 -15.66 7.26
N VAL A 174 -9.64 -15.61 8.23
CA VAL A 174 -9.35 -16.00 9.61
C VAL A 174 -8.96 -17.48 9.70
N ALA A 175 -9.70 -18.37 9.03
CA ALA A 175 -9.39 -19.80 9.01
C ALA A 175 -8.01 -20.09 8.41
N VAL A 176 -7.67 -19.45 7.30
CA VAL A 176 -6.34 -19.53 6.68
C VAL A 176 -5.26 -19.01 7.64
N GLY A 177 -5.49 -17.87 8.29
CA GLY A 177 -4.57 -17.33 9.30
C GLY A 177 -4.32 -18.33 10.44
N ILE A 178 -5.37 -18.96 10.97
CA ILE A 178 -5.22 -19.99 12.00
C ILE A 178 -4.44 -21.20 11.47
N ALA A 179 -4.75 -21.68 10.26
CA ALA A 179 -4.07 -22.81 9.65
C ALA A 179 -2.57 -22.55 9.48
N VAL A 180 -2.19 -21.38 8.97
CA VAL A 180 -0.79 -21.02 8.71
C VAL A 180 -0.03 -20.75 10.01
N TYR A 181 -0.57 -19.91 10.89
CA TYR A 181 0.18 -19.43 12.06
C TYR A 181 0.08 -20.37 13.28
N LYS A 182 -1.08 -20.98 13.53
CA LYS A 182 -1.25 -21.91 14.67
C LYS A 182 -0.97 -23.36 14.30
N LEU A 183 -1.48 -23.83 13.16
CA LEU A 183 -1.32 -25.23 12.74
C LEU A 183 -0.04 -25.45 11.92
N LYS A 184 0.69 -24.36 11.61
CA LYS A 184 1.98 -24.41 10.85
C LYS A 184 1.87 -25.14 9.52
N VAL A 185 0.72 -25.10 8.87
CA VAL A 185 0.53 -25.61 7.52
C VAL A 185 1.40 -24.78 6.59
N GLY A 186 2.37 -25.42 5.91
CA GLY A 186 3.25 -24.71 4.96
C GLY A 186 2.48 -24.16 3.75
N LEU A 187 2.75 -22.92 3.38
CA LEU A 187 2.34 -22.31 2.11
C LEU A 187 3.41 -22.57 1.06
#